data_6768156a80f0f6ef7638140e26bf29f4
#
_entry.id   6768156a80f0f6ef7638140e26bf29f4
#
_cell.length_a   1.000
_cell.length_b   1.000
_cell.length_c   1.000
_cell.angle_alpha   90.00
_cell.angle_beta   90.00
_cell.angle_gamma   90.00
#
_symmetry.space_group_name_H-M   'P 1'
#
loop_
_entity.id
_entity.type
_entity.pdbx_description
1 polymer ?
#
loop_
_entity_poly.entity_id
_entity_poly.type
_entity_poly.pdbx_seq_one_letter_code
_entity_poly.pdbx_strand_id
1 'polypeptide(L)'
;MRVLALSPGSLQQQLERLPALAAAAEQLQASLQVACDPAHRALWSLLPAVKKVIPFAFEDTPNLADWANLLGLVREPDFQACLNFATGRQVNLMLSMSHIPMRVAAEGFASTASATVRPGWIPQGLEAFLTPMGVSLNADAFRLSIPGDAMETARTLQPSGDGPLLLMAPGGGDGDWPQQRWQCLPDTIRTKLPQLRSQVIPQNMSVGQRAAAVACADVVLSSCPLTQLLAAYCGMPLVALGAKEDQLPERPVIRRLDTADLSSLSDADVMQALGF
;
A
#
# COMPACT_ATOMS: atom_id res chain seq x y z
N MET A 1 10.93 -16.20 -15.06
CA MET A 1 9.76 -15.64 -15.78
C MET A 1 9.80 -14.12 -15.74
N ARG A 2 9.25 -13.41 -16.75
CA ARG A 2 9.06 -11.95 -16.71
C ARG A 2 7.58 -11.60 -16.69
N VAL A 3 7.18 -10.79 -15.73
CA VAL A 3 5.78 -10.37 -15.55
C VAL A 3 5.69 -8.86 -15.60
N LEU A 4 4.76 -8.36 -16.39
CA LEU A 4 4.38 -6.96 -16.44
C LEU A 4 3.16 -6.73 -15.51
N ALA A 5 3.17 -5.64 -14.76
CA ALA A 5 1.96 -5.13 -14.09
C ALA A 5 1.61 -3.75 -14.67
N LEU A 6 0.41 -3.59 -15.19
CA LEU A 6 -0.15 -2.27 -15.52
C LEU A 6 -0.92 -1.79 -14.28
N SER A 7 -0.38 -0.81 -13.60
CA SER A 7 -0.80 -0.42 -12.25
C SER A 7 -1.23 1.06 -12.20
N PRO A 8 -2.45 1.38 -12.64
CA PRO A 8 -3.05 2.71 -12.52
C PRO A 8 -3.46 3.04 -11.08
N GLY A 9 -3.92 4.27 -10.87
CA GLY A 9 -4.57 4.70 -9.65
C GLY A 9 -3.64 5.27 -8.58
N SER A 10 -4.21 5.55 -7.42
CA SER A 10 -3.57 6.24 -6.31
C SER A 10 -2.42 5.45 -5.68
N LEU A 11 -1.59 6.14 -4.89
CA LEU A 11 -0.50 5.53 -4.12
C LEU A 11 -1.00 4.40 -3.19
N GLN A 12 -2.20 4.56 -2.60
CA GLN A 12 -2.83 3.51 -1.79
C GLN A 12 -3.12 2.26 -2.62
N GLN A 13 -3.74 2.42 -3.81
CA GLN A 13 -4.03 1.29 -4.71
C GLN A 13 -2.76 0.59 -5.20
N GLN A 14 -1.66 1.34 -5.40
CA GLN A 14 -0.36 0.73 -5.68
C GLN A 14 0.11 -0.13 -4.51
N LEU A 15 -0.02 0.38 -3.28
CA LEU A 15 0.37 -0.33 -2.05
C LEU A 15 -0.47 -1.61 -1.85
N GLU A 16 -1.77 -1.57 -2.15
CA GLU A 16 -2.67 -2.73 -2.08
C GLU A 16 -2.24 -3.88 -2.99
N ARG A 17 -1.52 -3.59 -4.09
CA ARG A 17 -1.05 -4.60 -5.05
C ARG A 17 0.26 -5.27 -4.66
N LEU A 18 0.99 -4.74 -3.68
CA LEU A 18 2.30 -5.29 -3.29
C LEU A 18 2.24 -6.77 -2.90
N PRO A 19 1.28 -7.25 -2.07
CA PRO A 19 1.23 -8.66 -1.69
C PRO A 19 1.03 -9.58 -2.90
N ALA A 20 0.15 -9.21 -3.82
CA ALA A 20 -0.12 -9.99 -5.03
C ALA A 20 1.10 -10.07 -5.95
N LEU A 21 1.78 -8.93 -6.16
CA LEU A 21 2.98 -8.91 -6.98
C LEU A 21 4.16 -9.62 -6.30
N ALA A 22 4.27 -9.56 -4.97
CA ALA A 22 5.25 -10.34 -4.22
C ALA A 22 5.02 -11.84 -4.38
N ALA A 23 3.78 -12.31 -4.21
CA ALA A 23 3.42 -13.72 -4.39
C ALA A 23 3.70 -14.21 -5.83
N ALA A 24 3.35 -13.41 -6.85
CA ALA A 24 3.67 -13.72 -8.25
C ALA A 24 5.19 -13.83 -8.47
N ALA A 25 5.97 -12.91 -7.92
CA ALA A 25 7.41 -12.93 -8.06
C ALA A 25 8.04 -14.15 -7.40
N GLU A 26 7.61 -14.49 -6.20
CA GLU A 26 8.15 -15.58 -5.41
C GLU A 26 7.80 -16.95 -6.02
N GLN A 27 6.50 -17.23 -6.23
CA GLN A 27 6.05 -18.55 -6.67
C GLN A 27 6.40 -18.86 -8.12
N LEU A 28 6.43 -17.84 -8.99
CA LEU A 28 6.82 -18.00 -10.40
C LEU A 28 8.32 -17.78 -10.65
N GLN A 29 9.09 -17.47 -9.62
CA GLN A 29 10.49 -17.03 -9.75
C GLN A 29 10.62 -15.91 -10.83
N ALA A 30 9.72 -14.95 -10.76
CA ALA A 30 9.57 -13.95 -11.79
C ALA A 30 10.27 -12.63 -11.43
N SER A 31 10.83 -11.96 -12.45
CA SER A 31 11.19 -10.55 -12.37
C SER A 31 10.00 -9.71 -12.82
N LEU A 32 9.71 -8.67 -12.05
CA LEU A 32 8.58 -7.79 -12.30
C LEU A 32 9.02 -6.50 -12.98
N GLN A 33 8.18 -6.01 -13.90
CA GLN A 33 8.21 -4.61 -14.33
C GLN A 33 6.82 -4.02 -14.10
N VAL A 34 6.75 -2.78 -13.63
CA VAL A 34 5.50 -2.12 -13.30
C VAL A 34 5.37 -0.84 -14.08
N ALA A 35 4.27 -0.69 -14.83
CA ALA A 35 3.89 0.58 -15.44
C ALA A 35 2.94 1.31 -14.49
N CYS A 36 3.30 2.49 -14.04
CA CYS A 36 2.52 3.32 -13.13
C CYS A 36 2.83 4.80 -13.31
N ASP A 37 2.03 5.65 -12.65
CA ASP A 37 2.31 7.08 -12.57
C ASP A 37 3.73 7.33 -12.03
N PRO A 38 4.51 8.23 -12.67
CA PRO A 38 5.85 8.60 -12.22
C PRO A 38 5.92 9.04 -10.75
N ALA A 39 4.89 9.70 -10.24
CA ALA A 39 4.81 10.14 -8.84
C ALA A 39 4.82 8.96 -7.84
N HIS A 40 4.39 7.78 -8.26
CA HIS A 40 4.31 6.59 -7.42
C HIS A 40 5.54 5.68 -7.53
N ARG A 41 6.54 6.05 -8.34
CA ARG A 41 7.73 5.22 -8.61
C ARG A 41 8.46 4.78 -7.34
N ALA A 42 8.56 5.68 -6.35
CA ALA A 42 9.30 5.43 -5.13
C ALA A 42 8.72 4.27 -4.28
N LEU A 43 7.42 4.00 -4.39
CA LEU A 43 6.78 2.88 -3.69
C LEU A 43 7.40 1.53 -4.05
N TRP A 44 7.74 1.34 -5.32
CA TRP A 44 8.16 0.04 -5.84
C TRP A 44 9.55 -0.39 -5.35
N SER A 45 10.31 0.51 -4.73
CA SER A 45 11.53 0.14 -4.01
C SER A 45 11.27 -0.75 -2.78
N LEU A 46 10.04 -0.74 -2.25
CA LEU A 46 9.60 -1.62 -1.16
C LEU A 46 9.35 -3.08 -1.61
N LEU A 47 9.40 -3.35 -2.92
CA LEU A 47 9.29 -4.69 -3.49
C LEU A 47 10.53 -4.99 -4.37
N PRO A 48 11.58 -5.62 -3.84
CA PRO A 48 12.85 -5.85 -4.56
C PRO A 48 12.72 -6.70 -5.84
N ALA A 49 11.62 -7.43 -6.01
CA ALA A 49 11.29 -8.18 -7.21
C ALA A 49 10.96 -7.27 -8.41
N VAL A 50 10.58 -6.02 -8.19
CA VAL A 50 10.36 -5.02 -9.25
C VAL A 50 11.70 -4.50 -9.72
N LYS A 51 12.11 -4.92 -10.92
CA LYS A 51 13.40 -4.56 -11.52
C LYS A 51 13.35 -3.26 -12.31
N LYS A 52 12.18 -2.88 -12.81
CA LYS A 52 12.00 -1.65 -13.60
C LYS A 52 10.61 -1.08 -13.37
N VAL A 53 10.54 0.23 -13.19
CA VAL A 53 9.29 0.99 -13.23
C VAL A 53 9.24 1.73 -14.57
N ILE A 54 8.18 1.49 -15.32
CA ILE A 54 7.87 2.15 -16.59
C ILE A 54 6.96 3.34 -16.25
N PRO A 55 7.40 4.58 -16.44
CA PRO A 55 6.55 5.74 -16.15
C PRO A 55 5.41 5.82 -17.16
N PHE A 56 4.17 5.80 -16.69
CA PHE A 56 2.97 5.96 -17.51
C PHE A 56 1.81 6.48 -16.68
N ALA A 57 1.37 7.69 -16.99
CA ALA A 57 0.27 8.37 -16.30
C ALA A 57 -1.08 7.95 -16.92
N PHE A 58 -1.66 6.87 -16.41
CA PHE A 58 -2.92 6.31 -16.92
C PHE A 58 -4.10 7.28 -16.81
N GLU A 59 -4.11 8.13 -15.80
CA GLU A 59 -5.19 9.05 -15.44
C GLU A 59 -5.13 10.39 -16.22
N ASP A 60 -3.98 10.72 -16.81
CA ASP A 60 -3.76 12.01 -17.50
C ASP A 60 -4.22 12.00 -18.96
N THR A 61 -5.19 11.16 -19.32
CA THR A 61 -5.71 11.01 -20.70
C THR A 61 -4.59 10.82 -21.74
N PRO A 62 -3.79 9.73 -21.65
CA PRO A 62 -2.66 9.50 -22.55
C PRO A 62 -3.10 9.51 -24.03
N ASN A 63 -2.32 10.14 -24.87
CA ASN A 63 -2.56 10.21 -26.30
C ASN A 63 -2.05 8.96 -27.05
N LEU A 64 -2.26 8.87 -28.36
CA LEU A 64 -1.84 7.71 -29.15
C LEU A 64 -0.31 7.50 -29.15
N ALA A 65 0.49 8.56 -29.08
CA ALA A 65 1.94 8.45 -29.04
C ALA A 65 2.40 7.86 -27.69
N ASP A 66 1.75 8.23 -26.59
CA ASP A 66 2.05 7.67 -25.27
C ASP A 66 1.77 6.16 -25.25
N TRP A 67 0.63 5.74 -25.79
CA TRP A 67 0.28 4.32 -25.92
C TRP A 67 1.23 3.55 -26.85
N ALA A 68 1.65 4.16 -27.96
CA ALA A 68 2.64 3.57 -28.88
C ALA A 68 4.01 3.41 -28.20
N ASN A 69 4.43 4.39 -27.42
CA ASN A 69 5.66 4.33 -26.62
C ASN A 69 5.58 3.22 -25.57
N LEU A 70 4.47 3.13 -24.83
CA LEU A 70 4.27 2.04 -23.88
C LEU A 70 4.30 0.68 -24.57
N LEU A 71 3.63 0.55 -25.73
CA LEU A 71 3.65 -0.68 -26.52
C LEU A 71 5.08 -1.07 -26.91
N GLY A 72 5.91 -0.12 -27.36
CA GLY A 72 7.32 -0.36 -27.65
C GLY A 72 8.08 -0.90 -26.44
N LEU A 73 7.90 -0.26 -25.28
CA LEU A 73 8.54 -0.66 -24.02
C LEU A 73 8.10 -2.03 -23.50
N VAL A 74 6.87 -2.46 -23.76
CA VAL A 74 6.36 -3.76 -23.28
C VAL A 74 6.60 -4.91 -24.27
N ARG A 75 6.94 -4.61 -25.53
CA ARG A 75 7.31 -5.63 -26.54
C ARG A 75 8.76 -6.10 -26.41
N GLU A 76 9.66 -5.21 -26.02
CA GLU A 76 11.10 -5.49 -26.00
C GLU A 76 11.48 -6.60 -25.00
N PRO A 77 10.94 -6.63 -23.74
CA PRO A 77 11.40 -7.56 -22.72
C PRO A 77 10.87 -8.99 -22.79
N ASP A 78 10.09 -9.39 -23.76
CA ASP A 78 9.49 -10.73 -23.87
C ASP A 78 8.77 -11.18 -22.56
N PHE A 79 7.72 -10.47 -22.20
CA PHE A 79 6.88 -10.80 -21.04
C PHE A 79 6.07 -12.06 -21.31
N GLN A 80 6.03 -12.99 -20.34
CA GLN A 80 5.21 -14.18 -20.39
C GLN A 80 3.80 -13.94 -19.81
N ALA A 81 3.67 -12.97 -18.90
CA ALA A 81 2.38 -12.61 -18.32
C ALA A 81 2.24 -11.11 -18.09
N CYS A 82 1.02 -10.62 -18.13
CA CYS A 82 0.62 -9.27 -17.75
C CYS A 82 -0.54 -9.33 -16.74
N LEU A 83 -0.34 -8.72 -15.58
CA LEU A 83 -1.38 -8.41 -14.61
C LEU A 83 -1.89 -7.01 -14.92
N ASN A 84 -3.07 -6.92 -15.55
CA ASN A 84 -3.64 -5.66 -15.98
C ASN A 84 -4.69 -5.17 -14.99
N PHE A 85 -4.33 -4.18 -14.18
CA PHE A 85 -5.25 -3.48 -13.27
C PHE A 85 -5.86 -2.23 -13.90
N ALA A 86 -5.46 -1.88 -15.13
CA ALA A 86 -6.02 -0.77 -15.87
C ALA A 86 -7.28 -1.18 -16.64
N THR A 87 -8.16 -0.23 -16.84
CA THR A 87 -9.40 -0.40 -17.61
C THR A 87 -9.42 0.51 -18.84
N GLY A 88 -10.34 0.26 -19.75
CA GLY A 88 -10.57 1.12 -20.91
C GLY A 88 -10.11 0.50 -22.23
N ARG A 89 -10.53 1.17 -23.32
CA ARG A 89 -10.36 0.66 -24.68
C ARG A 89 -8.91 0.74 -25.16
N GLN A 90 -8.20 1.81 -24.79
CA GLN A 90 -6.82 2.05 -25.25
C GLN A 90 -5.85 1.02 -24.67
N VAL A 91 -5.96 0.72 -23.37
CA VAL A 91 -5.12 -0.31 -22.74
C VAL A 91 -5.38 -1.69 -23.35
N ASN A 92 -6.64 -2.02 -23.66
CA ASN A 92 -6.98 -3.27 -24.32
C ASN A 92 -6.40 -3.34 -25.73
N LEU A 93 -6.45 -2.24 -26.50
CA LEU A 93 -5.85 -2.20 -27.83
C LEU A 93 -4.31 -2.38 -27.75
N MET A 94 -3.68 -1.68 -26.85
CA MET A 94 -2.22 -1.82 -26.61
C MET A 94 -1.88 -3.26 -26.23
N LEU A 95 -2.61 -3.88 -25.28
CA LEU A 95 -2.35 -5.25 -24.86
C LEU A 95 -2.61 -6.29 -25.95
N SER A 96 -3.59 -6.08 -26.84
CA SER A 96 -3.84 -6.99 -27.96
C SER A 96 -2.67 -7.01 -28.95
N MET A 97 -1.93 -5.92 -29.06
CA MET A 97 -0.75 -5.77 -29.91
C MET A 97 0.57 -6.11 -29.20
N SER A 98 0.56 -6.33 -27.88
CA SER A 98 1.78 -6.55 -27.08
C SER A 98 2.45 -7.90 -27.29
N HIS A 99 1.74 -8.88 -27.85
CA HIS A 99 2.14 -10.29 -27.97
C HIS A 99 2.39 -11.02 -26.65
N ILE A 100 2.01 -10.44 -25.49
CA ILE A 100 2.12 -11.12 -24.20
C ILE A 100 1.10 -12.28 -24.18
N PRO A 101 1.56 -13.53 -24.00
CA PRO A 101 0.67 -14.68 -24.16
C PRO A 101 -0.42 -14.77 -23.09
N MET A 102 -0.08 -14.46 -21.82
CA MET A 102 -1.03 -14.45 -20.71
C MET A 102 -1.33 -13.02 -20.27
N ARG A 103 -2.59 -12.61 -20.36
CA ARG A 103 -3.05 -11.26 -19.98
C ARG A 103 -4.26 -11.39 -19.07
N VAL A 104 -4.04 -11.19 -17.77
CA VAL A 104 -5.08 -11.30 -16.74
C VAL A 104 -5.63 -9.92 -16.43
N ALA A 105 -6.94 -9.75 -16.52
CA ALA A 105 -7.64 -8.51 -16.19
C ALA A 105 -9.02 -8.80 -15.59
N ALA A 106 -9.61 -7.85 -14.87
CA ALA A 106 -11.00 -7.97 -14.41
C ALA A 106 -11.97 -7.97 -15.60
N GLU A 107 -11.65 -7.17 -16.63
CA GLU A 107 -12.46 -7.02 -17.84
C GLU A 107 -11.59 -6.63 -19.04
N GLY A 108 -12.17 -6.73 -20.25
CA GLY A 108 -11.55 -6.25 -21.47
C GLY A 108 -11.33 -7.35 -22.51
N PHE A 109 -11.43 -6.94 -23.80
CA PHE A 109 -11.36 -7.86 -24.93
C PHE A 109 -9.94 -8.42 -25.17
N ALA A 110 -8.89 -7.78 -24.61
CA ALA A 110 -7.53 -8.24 -24.76
C ALA A 110 -7.11 -9.24 -23.69
N SER A 111 -7.91 -9.45 -22.65
CA SER A 111 -7.59 -10.43 -21.60
C SER A 111 -7.69 -11.87 -22.16
N THR A 112 -6.75 -12.71 -21.74
CA THR A 112 -6.76 -14.16 -22.01
C THR A 112 -7.33 -14.94 -20.85
N ALA A 113 -7.40 -14.31 -19.66
CA ALA A 113 -8.03 -14.83 -18.45
C ALA A 113 -8.68 -13.69 -17.67
N SER A 114 -9.82 -13.96 -17.05
CA SER A 114 -10.58 -12.99 -16.27
C SER A 114 -10.32 -13.17 -14.78
N ALA A 115 -10.14 -12.05 -14.07
CA ALA A 115 -10.04 -11.99 -12.62
C ALA A 115 -11.38 -11.54 -12.03
N THR A 116 -12.05 -12.40 -11.27
CA THR A 116 -13.27 -12.03 -10.53
C THR A 116 -12.91 -11.79 -9.07
N VAL A 117 -12.72 -10.51 -8.75
CA VAL A 117 -12.37 -10.09 -7.38
C VAL A 117 -13.53 -10.38 -6.43
N ARG A 118 -13.24 -11.02 -5.30
CA ARG A 118 -14.22 -11.32 -4.26
C ARG A 118 -14.29 -10.19 -3.25
N PRO A 119 -15.46 -9.95 -2.63
CA PRO A 119 -15.58 -9.04 -1.50
C PRO A 119 -14.68 -9.45 -0.33
N GLY A 120 -14.27 -8.49 0.47
CA GLY A 120 -13.41 -8.67 1.63
C GLY A 120 -12.19 -7.76 1.57
N TRP A 121 -11.17 -8.09 2.33
CA TRP A 121 -9.94 -7.29 2.34
C TRP A 121 -9.32 -7.18 0.95
N ILE A 122 -9.21 -5.94 0.46
CA ILE A 122 -8.86 -5.63 -0.94
C ILE A 122 -7.55 -6.33 -1.39
N PRO A 123 -6.43 -6.28 -0.63
CA PRO A 123 -5.21 -6.96 -1.03
C PRO A 123 -5.36 -8.48 -1.20
N GLN A 124 -6.16 -9.14 -0.35
CA GLN A 124 -6.44 -10.57 -0.49
C GLN A 124 -7.31 -10.88 -1.71
N GLY A 125 -8.26 -10.00 -2.03
CA GLY A 125 -9.13 -10.13 -3.21
C GLY A 125 -8.35 -10.16 -4.53
N LEU A 126 -7.13 -9.60 -4.57
CA LEU A 126 -6.26 -9.62 -5.74
C LEU A 126 -5.72 -11.01 -6.10
N GLU A 127 -5.94 -12.03 -5.27
CA GLU A 127 -5.70 -13.44 -5.61
C GLU A 127 -6.37 -13.83 -6.94
N ALA A 128 -7.52 -13.23 -7.25
CA ALA A 128 -8.23 -13.44 -8.49
C ALA A 128 -7.38 -13.20 -9.75
N PHE A 129 -6.44 -12.25 -9.69
CA PHE A 129 -5.49 -11.99 -10.78
C PHE A 129 -4.37 -13.03 -10.87
N LEU A 130 -4.11 -13.75 -9.80
CA LEU A 130 -3.01 -14.71 -9.69
C LEU A 130 -3.46 -16.14 -10.00
N THR A 131 -4.72 -16.45 -9.70
CA THR A 131 -5.32 -17.78 -9.89
C THR A 131 -5.11 -18.37 -11.30
N PRO A 132 -5.26 -17.59 -12.41
CA PRO A 132 -5.00 -18.11 -13.76
C PRO A 132 -3.54 -18.52 -14.01
N MET A 133 -2.60 -18.04 -13.19
CA MET A 133 -1.18 -18.39 -13.25
C MET A 133 -0.80 -19.51 -12.29
N GLY A 134 -1.77 -20.10 -11.57
CA GLY A 134 -1.52 -21.12 -10.56
C GLY A 134 -0.85 -20.60 -9.29
N VAL A 135 -0.93 -19.30 -9.03
CA VAL A 135 -0.34 -18.65 -7.85
C VAL A 135 -1.42 -18.43 -6.80
N SER A 136 -1.15 -18.81 -5.57
CA SER A 136 -1.99 -18.53 -4.40
C SER A 136 -1.52 -17.30 -3.67
N LEU A 137 -2.43 -16.59 -3.00
CA LEU A 137 -2.12 -15.41 -2.23
C LEU A 137 -2.50 -15.57 -0.76
N ASN A 138 -1.55 -15.34 0.11
CA ASN A 138 -1.79 -15.05 1.51
C ASN A 138 -1.31 -13.63 1.80
N ALA A 139 -2.17 -12.65 1.52
CA ALA A 139 -1.84 -11.24 1.70
C ALA A 139 -1.60 -10.89 3.19
N ASP A 140 -2.19 -11.66 4.11
CA ASP A 140 -2.00 -11.48 5.54
C ASP A 140 -0.58 -11.85 6.02
N ALA A 141 0.06 -12.80 5.35
CA ALA A 141 1.45 -13.18 5.62
C ALA A 141 2.47 -12.21 4.99
N PHE A 142 2.06 -11.36 4.05
CA PHE A 142 2.97 -10.44 3.40
C PHE A 142 3.62 -9.46 4.39
N ARG A 143 4.94 -9.25 4.26
CA ARG A 143 5.71 -8.28 5.01
C ARG A 143 6.57 -7.44 4.08
N LEU A 144 6.62 -6.14 4.35
CA LEU A 144 7.49 -5.21 3.61
C LEU A 144 8.96 -5.51 3.86
N SER A 145 9.75 -5.43 2.78
CA SER A 145 11.20 -5.44 2.87
C SER A 145 11.71 -4.00 2.94
N ILE A 146 12.02 -3.55 4.15
CA ILE A 146 12.49 -2.18 4.36
C ILE A 146 14.03 -2.20 4.42
N PRO A 147 14.73 -1.36 3.62
CA PRO A 147 16.19 -1.28 3.66
C PRO A 147 16.73 -0.90 5.06
N GLY A 148 17.84 -1.53 5.45
CA GLY A 148 18.42 -1.34 6.78
C GLY A 148 18.87 0.10 7.08
N ASP A 149 19.41 0.78 6.07
CA ASP A 149 19.80 2.20 6.14
C ASP A 149 18.59 3.14 6.35
N ALA A 150 17.44 2.83 5.72
CA ALA A 150 16.22 3.56 5.94
C ALA A 150 15.70 3.36 7.38
N MET A 151 15.80 2.14 7.93
CA MET A 151 15.44 1.83 9.31
C MET A 151 16.37 2.54 10.30
N GLU A 152 17.67 2.58 10.04
CA GLU A 152 18.64 3.29 10.88
C GLU A 152 18.37 4.80 10.87
N THR A 153 18.14 5.38 9.70
CA THR A 153 17.76 6.79 9.56
C THR A 153 16.47 7.08 10.34
N ALA A 154 15.46 6.22 10.24
CA ALA A 154 14.21 6.40 10.98
C ALA A 154 14.42 6.38 12.49
N ARG A 155 15.30 5.50 13.01
CA ARG A 155 15.64 5.44 14.46
C ARG A 155 16.36 6.70 14.94
N THR A 156 17.26 7.27 14.14
CA THR A 156 17.98 8.51 14.53
C THR A 156 17.07 9.73 14.59
N LEU A 157 15.93 9.70 13.88
CA LEU A 157 14.94 10.77 13.89
C LEU A 157 13.88 10.63 15.00
N GLN A 158 13.92 9.55 15.77
CA GLN A 158 12.99 9.34 16.89
C GLN A 158 13.28 10.28 18.05
N PRO A 159 12.27 10.67 18.84
CA PRO A 159 12.48 11.36 20.12
C PRO A 159 13.37 10.54 21.06
N SER A 160 14.27 11.20 21.78
CA SER A 160 15.14 10.57 22.78
C SER A 160 14.34 9.97 23.92
N GLY A 161 14.86 8.87 24.51
CA GLY A 161 14.27 8.17 25.65
C GLY A 161 14.17 6.66 25.42
N ASP A 162 13.93 5.91 26.49
CA ASP A 162 13.86 4.44 26.50
C ASP A 162 12.42 3.90 26.53
N GLY A 163 11.42 4.79 26.60
CA GLY A 163 10.01 4.42 26.63
C GLY A 163 9.46 4.02 25.27
N PRO A 164 8.25 3.42 25.24
CA PRO A 164 7.60 3.04 23.98
C PRO A 164 7.31 4.26 23.10
N LEU A 165 7.39 4.03 21.78
CA LEU A 165 7.13 5.05 20.76
C LEU A 165 5.73 4.91 20.19
N LEU A 166 4.88 5.89 20.46
CA LEU A 166 3.60 6.10 19.76
C LEU A 166 3.85 6.91 18.49
N LEU A 167 3.66 6.29 17.34
CA LEU A 167 3.71 6.96 16.05
C LEU A 167 2.31 7.39 15.63
N MET A 168 2.12 8.67 15.43
CA MET A 168 0.84 9.26 15.03
C MET A 168 0.87 9.70 13.58
N ALA A 169 -0.14 9.33 12.80
CA ALA A 169 -0.25 9.70 11.40
C ALA A 169 -1.66 10.18 11.07
N PRO A 170 -1.94 11.46 11.28
CA PRO A 170 -3.19 12.09 10.83
C PRO A 170 -3.35 11.96 9.31
N GLY A 171 -4.58 11.72 8.85
CA GLY A 171 -4.93 11.68 7.43
C GLY A 171 -4.88 13.05 6.78
N GLY A 172 -5.21 14.07 7.55
CA GLY A 172 -5.23 15.46 7.12
C GLY A 172 -6.37 15.75 6.14
N GLY A 173 -7.36 16.46 6.58
CA GLY A 173 -8.55 16.85 5.81
C GLY A 173 -9.66 17.25 6.74
N ASP A 174 -10.74 17.82 6.17
CA ASP A 174 -11.87 18.35 6.94
C ASP A 174 -12.63 17.29 7.75
N GLY A 175 -12.50 16.00 7.40
CA GLY A 175 -13.13 14.88 8.09
C GLY A 175 -12.20 14.09 9.02
N ASP A 176 -10.99 14.58 9.30
CA ASP A 176 -10.05 13.89 10.19
C ASP A 176 -10.41 14.12 11.67
N TRP A 177 -9.81 13.31 12.54
CA TRP A 177 -9.88 13.52 13.97
C TRP A 177 -9.34 14.90 14.32
N PRO A 178 -9.98 15.69 15.21
CA PRO A 178 -9.63 17.09 15.45
C PRO A 178 -8.15 17.29 15.78
N GLN A 179 -7.51 18.24 15.12
CA GLN A 179 -6.06 18.50 15.28
C GLN A 179 -5.67 18.74 16.75
N GLN A 180 -6.52 19.41 17.53
CA GLN A 180 -6.27 19.65 18.94
C GLN A 180 -6.16 18.33 19.72
N ARG A 181 -7.00 17.32 19.38
CA ARG A 181 -6.97 16.01 20.04
C ARG A 181 -5.69 15.24 19.68
N TRP A 182 -5.26 15.28 18.40
CA TRP A 182 -3.95 14.74 18.01
C TRP A 182 -2.80 15.32 18.83
N GLN A 183 -2.85 16.64 19.11
CA GLN A 183 -1.81 17.34 19.85
C GLN A 183 -1.84 17.04 21.36
N CYS A 184 -3.03 16.91 21.96
CA CYS A 184 -3.19 16.72 23.41
C CYS A 184 -3.06 15.24 23.83
N LEU A 185 -3.33 14.28 22.93
CA LEU A 185 -3.35 12.86 23.26
C LEU A 185 -2.04 12.36 23.89
N PRO A 186 -0.84 12.71 23.39
CA PRO A 186 0.41 12.24 24.02
C PRO A 186 0.56 12.69 25.46
N ASP A 187 0.16 13.91 25.80
CA ASP A 187 0.27 14.42 27.15
C ASP A 187 -0.75 13.75 28.09
N THR A 188 -1.94 13.46 27.58
CA THR A 188 -2.93 12.66 28.32
C THR A 188 -2.39 11.25 28.62
N ILE A 189 -1.76 10.59 27.64
CA ILE A 189 -1.16 9.26 27.86
C ILE A 189 -0.01 9.33 28.85
N ARG A 190 0.84 10.37 28.80
CA ARG A 190 1.95 10.56 29.73
C ARG A 190 1.54 10.68 31.18
N THR A 191 0.30 11.04 31.48
CA THR A 191 -0.20 11.01 32.87
C THR A 191 -0.22 9.60 33.45
N LYS A 192 -0.37 8.56 32.59
CA LYS A 192 -0.37 7.14 32.96
C LYS A 192 0.96 6.44 32.63
N LEU A 193 1.64 6.89 31.57
CA LEU A 193 2.90 6.35 31.07
C LEU A 193 3.92 7.47 30.84
N PRO A 194 4.60 7.98 31.90
CA PRO A 194 5.44 9.18 31.82
C PRO A 194 6.59 9.09 30.81
N GLN A 195 7.12 7.89 30.54
CA GLN A 195 8.20 7.66 29.59
C GLN A 195 7.74 7.57 28.12
N LEU A 196 6.46 7.75 27.83
CA LEU A 196 5.97 7.68 26.43
C LEU A 196 6.72 8.66 25.53
N ARG A 197 7.30 8.12 24.48
CA ARG A 197 7.78 8.90 23.32
C ARG A 197 6.65 9.00 22.31
N SER A 198 6.53 10.12 21.63
CA SER A 198 5.53 10.32 20.59
C SER A 198 6.10 11.06 19.41
N GLN A 199 5.74 10.66 18.22
CA GLN A 199 6.15 11.27 16.98
C GLN A 199 4.98 11.38 16.00
N VAL A 200 4.84 12.52 15.33
CA VAL A 200 3.85 12.71 14.27
C VAL A 200 4.54 12.56 12.92
N ILE A 201 3.98 11.78 12.02
CA ILE A 201 4.46 11.66 10.64
C ILE A 201 4.04 12.89 9.84
N PRO A 202 4.99 13.61 9.20
CA PRO A 202 4.66 14.67 8.26
C PRO A 202 3.90 14.12 7.03
N GLN A 203 2.93 14.88 6.54
CA GLN A 203 2.12 14.44 5.39
C GLN A 203 2.94 14.28 4.10
N ASN A 204 3.95 15.13 3.91
CA ASN A 204 4.85 15.11 2.75
C ASN A 204 6.00 14.10 2.85
N MET A 205 6.04 13.26 3.90
CA MET A 205 7.05 12.22 4.05
C MET A 205 6.93 11.19 2.91
N SER A 206 8.05 10.84 2.30
CA SER A 206 8.06 9.80 1.25
C SER A 206 7.58 8.46 1.77
N VAL A 207 7.01 7.62 0.89
CA VAL A 207 6.45 6.32 1.28
C VAL A 207 7.49 5.39 1.92
N GLY A 208 8.73 5.41 1.43
CA GLY A 208 9.83 4.60 2.00
C GLY A 208 10.22 5.05 3.40
N GLN A 209 10.37 6.35 3.62
CA GLN A 209 10.63 6.92 4.95
C GLN A 209 9.48 6.67 5.92
N ARG A 210 8.24 6.80 5.44
CA ARG A 210 7.03 6.50 6.22
C ARG A 210 6.97 5.03 6.64
N ALA A 211 7.28 4.11 5.72
CA ALA A 211 7.35 2.68 6.01
C ALA A 211 8.43 2.37 7.06
N ALA A 212 9.61 2.99 6.96
CA ALA A 212 10.68 2.83 7.94
C ALA A 212 10.30 3.40 9.31
N ALA A 213 9.68 4.58 9.36
CA ALA A 213 9.20 5.16 10.61
C ALA A 213 8.14 4.27 11.29
N VAL A 214 7.18 3.75 10.51
CA VAL A 214 6.17 2.80 10.97
C VAL A 214 6.81 1.53 11.54
N ALA A 215 7.75 0.93 10.82
CA ALA A 215 8.41 -0.31 11.25
C ALA A 215 9.32 -0.14 12.49
N CYS A 216 9.66 1.09 12.84
CA CYS A 216 10.45 1.43 14.03
C CYS A 216 9.61 1.89 15.24
N ALA A 217 8.29 1.92 15.11
CA ALA A 217 7.38 2.29 16.20
C ALA A 217 7.01 1.08 17.06
N ASP A 218 6.52 1.32 18.28
CA ASP A 218 5.94 0.26 19.13
C ASP A 218 4.44 0.14 18.90
N VAL A 219 3.76 1.27 18.63
CA VAL A 219 2.35 1.31 18.28
C VAL A 219 2.09 2.47 17.31
N VAL A 220 1.19 2.25 16.37
CA VAL A 220 0.77 3.24 15.37
C VAL A 220 -0.68 3.64 15.64
N LEU A 221 -0.94 4.94 15.69
CA LEU A 221 -2.29 5.53 15.68
C LEU A 221 -2.45 6.33 14.38
N SER A 222 -3.42 5.98 13.56
CA SER A 222 -3.54 6.62 12.26
C SER A 222 -4.98 6.72 11.75
N SER A 223 -5.30 7.86 11.14
CA SER A 223 -6.46 8.06 10.26
C SER A 223 -6.05 8.11 8.76
N CYS A 224 -4.77 8.02 8.47
CA CYS A 224 -4.25 7.99 7.09
C CYS A 224 -4.28 6.56 6.54
N PRO A 225 -5.12 6.24 5.51
CA PRO A 225 -5.25 4.88 4.97
C PRO A 225 -3.93 4.29 4.48
N LEU A 226 -3.06 5.13 3.87
CA LEU A 226 -1.73 4.71 3.44
C LEU A 226 -0.88 4.20 4.62
N THR A 227 -0.86 4.95 5.73
CA THR A 227 -0.08 4.58 6.92
C THR A 227 -0.67 3.36 7.63
N GLN A 228 -1.99 3.24 7.67
CA GLN A 228 -2.68 2.07 8.22
C GLN A 228 -2.27 0.79 7.48
N LEU A 229 -2.24 0.83 6.15
CA LEU A 229 -1.85 -0.31 5.34
C LEU A 229 -0.35 -0.62 5.48
N LEU A 230 0.51 0.41 5.55
CA LEU A 230 1.94 0.23 5.86
C LEU A 230 2.14 -0.44 7.23
N ALA A 231 1.39 -0.04 8.26
CA ALA A 231 1.45 -0.65 9.59
C ALA A 231 1.04 -2.13 9.55
N ALA A 232 -0.02 -2.46 8.81
CA ALA A 232 -0.45 -3.84 8.60
C ALA A 232 0.65 -4.68 7.91
N TYR A 233 1.32 -4.13 6.90
CA TYR A 233 2.40 -4.82 6.18
C TYR A 233 3.73 -4.86 6.95
N CYS A 234 3.97 -3.94 7.87
CA CYS A 234 5.09 -4.02 8.80
C CYS A 234 4.81 -4.95 9.99
N GLY A 235 3.56 -5.42 10.16
CA GLY A 235 3.16 -6.25 11.29
C GLY A 235 3.07 -5.49 12.61
N MET A 236 2.90 -4.17 12.56
CA MET A 236 2.90 -3.30 13.73
C MET A 236 1.53 -3.25 14.42
N PRO A 237 1.49 -3.14 15.77
CA PRO A 237 0.26 -2.79 16.48
C PRO A 237 -0.32 -1.48 15.94
N LEU A 238 -1.62 -1.50 15.61
CA LEU A 238 -2.29 -0.39 14.95
C LEU A 238 -3.64 -0.09 15.61
N VAL A 239 -3.87 1.18 15.92
CA VAL A 239 -5.20 1.74 16.13
C VAL A 239 -5.54 2.56 14.88
N ALA A 240 -6.49 2.07 14.11
CA ALA A 240 -6.93 2.66 12.85
C ALA A 240 -8.23 3.43 13.04
N LEU A 241 -8.18 4.75 12.83
CA LEU A 241 -9.35 5.61 12.89
C LEU A 241 -10.02 5.68 11.52
N GLY A 242 -11.32 5.41 11.44
CA GLY A 242 -12.13 5.50 10.22
C GLY A 242 -11.85 4.43 9.17
N ALA A 243 -11.09 3.39 9.50
CA ALA A 243 -10.82 2.30 8.57
C ALA A 243 -12.04 1.39 8.44
N LYS A 244 -12.45 1.13 7.19
CA LYS A 244 -13.53 0.19 6.87
C LYS A 244 -13.03 -1.26 6.96
N GLU A 245 -14.00 -2.18 7.00
CA GLU A 245 -13.75 -3.62 7.17
C GLU A 245 -12.90 -4.23 6.04
N ASP A 246 -13.06 -3.74 4.81
CA ASP A 246 -12.35 -4.21 3.62
C ASP A 246 -10.95 -3.60 3.42
N GLN A 247 -10.56 -2.61 4.24
CA GLN A 247 -9.30 -1.89 4.09
C GLN A 247 -8.13 -2.50 4.87
N LEU A 248 -8.41 -3.21 5.95
CA LEU A 248 -7.37 -3.79 6.82
C LEU A 248 -7.67 -5.27 7.13
N PRO A 249 -6.62 -6.08 7.35
CA PRO A 249 -6.82 -7.47 7.76
C PRO A 249 -7.35 -7.57 9.19
N GLU A 250 -8.05 -8.66 9.48
CA GLU A 250 -8.47 -8.98 10.84
C GLU A 250 -7.31 -9.60 11.62
N ARG A 251 -6.70 -8.80 12.50
CA ARG A 251 -5.61 -9.24 13.38
C ARG A 251 -5.83 -8.73 14.80
N PRO A 252 -5.47 -9.50 15.83
CA PRO A 252 -5.59 -9.05 17.22
C PRO A 252 -4.82 -7.76 17.55
N VAL A 253 -3.75 -7.49 16.79
CA VAL A 253 -2.90 -6.29 16.95
C VAL A 253 -3.43 -5.07 16.21
N ILE A 254 -4.50 -5.22 15.41
CA ILE A 254 -5.14 -4.13 14.67
C ILE A 254 -6.50 -3.86 15.29
N ARG A 255 -6.67 -2.68 15.87
CA ARG A 255 -7.93 -2.21 16.41
C ARG A 255 -8.51 -1.14 15.51
N ARG A 256 -9.70 -1.37 14.97
CA ARG A 256 -10.42 -0.42 14.12
C ARG A 256 -11.42 0.34 14.95
N LEU A 257 -11.42 1.67 14.85
CA LEU A 257 -12.48 2.54 15.31
C LEU A 257 -13.23 3.02 14.08
N ASP A 258 -14.18 2.17 13.63
CA ASP A 258 -14.98 2.43 12.43
C ASP A 258 -16.07 3.45 12.76
N THR A 259 -15.90 4.65 12.25
CA THR A 259 -16.90 5.72 12.30
C THR A 259 -16.80 6.56 11.03
N ALA A 260 -17.97 6.97 10.53
CA ALA A 260 -18.05 7.85 9.37
C ALA A 260 -17.61 9.29 9.69
N ASP A 261 -17.70 9.68 10.97
CA ASP A 261 -17.33 11.00 11.47
C ASP A 261 -16.29 10.86 12.57
N LEU A 262 -15.01 11.08 12.23
CA LEU A 262 -13.92 11.03 13.20
C LEU A 262 -14.01 12.10 14.26
N SER A 263 -14.69 13.22 14.00
CA SER A 263 -14.89 14.27 15.02
C SER A 263 -15.71 13.80 16.20
N SER A 264 -16.54 12.77 16.02
CA SER A 264 -17.37 12.17 17.07
C SER A 264 -16.58 11.23 18.01
N LEU A 265 -15.40 10.72 17.61
CA LEU A 265 -14.56 9.86 18.45
C LEU A 265 -14.04 10.65 19.65
N SER A 266 -14.30 10.17 20.86
CA SER A 266 -13.74 10.77 22.05
C SER A 266 -12.28 10.35 22.30
N ASP A 267 -11.56 11.14 23.09
CA ASP A 267 -10.21 10.77 23.54
C ASP A 267 -10.22 9.47 24.36
N ALA A 268 -11.32 9.22 25.11
CA ALA A 268 -11.48 8.00 25.89
C ALA A 268 -11.57 6.75 25.01
N ASP A 269 -12.29 6.81 23.88
CA ASP A 269 -12.39 5.68 22.93
C ASP A 269 -11.01 5.35 22.33
N VAL A 270 -10.25 6.38 21.95
CA VAL A 270 -8.91 6.21 21.41
C VAL A 270 -7.93 5.69 22.46
N MET A 271 -8.01 6.21 23.68
CA MET A 271 -7.21 5.73 24.82
C MET A 271 -7.49 4.25 25.11
N GLN A 272 -8.77 3.87 25.19
CA GLN A 272 -9.17 2.48 25.39
C GLN A 272 -8.65 1.57 24.25
N ALA A 273 -8.71 2.02 23.02
CA ALA A 273 -8.18 1.29 21.87
C ALA A 273 -6.65 1.15 21.94
N LEU A 274 -5.94 2.13 22.51
CA LEU A 274 -4.49 2.05 22.78
C LEU A 274 -4.15 1.18 24.00
N GLY A 275 -5.12 0.82 24.83
CA GLY A 275 -4.92 -0.03 26.01
C GLY A 275 -4.74 0.71 27.35
N PHE A 276 -5.22 1.97 27.43
CA PHE A 276 -5.16 2.82 28.63
C PHE A 276 -6.48 2.98 29.33
#